data_64b425fce4844fd7f3b25a9cf7ce0938
#
_entry.id   64b425fce4844fd7f3b25a9cf7ce0938
#
_cell.length_a   1.000
_cell.length_b   1.000
_cell.length_c   1.000
_cell.angle_alpha   90.00
_cell.angle_beta   90.00
_cell.angle_gamma   90.00
#
_symmetry.space_group_name_H-M   'P 1'
#
loop_
_entity.id
_entity.type
_entity.pdbx_description
1 polymer ?
#
loop_
_entity_poly.entity_id
_entity_poly.type
_entity_poly.pdbx_seq_one_letter_code
_entity_poly.pdbx_strand_id
1 'polypeptide(L)'
;MRILQLSQQFPFPEIDGGKIGIANIYKELAKKGSEVTLLYYNDTIIDQKIKKEAENYGNLIEIKHSIKNTKFRILKSIFDNKPIYLRKHFSNSLFKNVLSQIKNKKFDIIHADHSAMAELAINLKKILNIPIGLRLHNIEWKIWYRYAEELQSGFKYKYIIRQARLLKKFEEELIKQFDVLFPITNIDLEYLKNLDPKLNLVMASAGVDVEKVKPIKIEKNPFELIIATTYRWIHNINGLIWFIEKVLPILKKEIPQIKLTLIGKDIPDSLRKFQSKNVDAIGFVDSIIPYLSRASIYISPLFVGAGIRIKILEAMAMELPVVSTSIGAEGIPATENDGLLIANNEYEFKEQILKLIKNQNLRIQYGKNARNFIINNFTWDISVSKIYESYKKLLK
;
A
#
# COMPACT_ATOMS: atom_id res chain seq x y z
N MET A 1 -2.92 24.84 9.30
CA MET A 1 -2.51 23.97 10.43
C MET A 1 -1.04 23.60 10.24
N ARG A 2 -0.27 23.58 11.33
CA ARG A 2 1.13 23.13 11.34
C ARG A 2 1.13 21.65 11.75
N ILE A 3 1.46 20.79 10.80
CA ILE A 3 1.36 19.33 10.96
C ILE A 3 2.75 18.72 11.03
N LEU A 4 3.03 17.95 12.09
CA LEU A 4 4.19 17.08 12.14
C LEU A 4 3.79 15.69 11.64
N GLN A 5 4.17 15.37 10.41
CA GLN A 5 3.97 14.03 9.85
C GLN A 5 5.17 13.14 10.20
N LEU A 6 4.92 11.99 10.82
CA LEU A 6 5.94 11.02 11.23
C LEU A 6 5.95 9.84 10.26
N SER A 7 7.11 9.52 9.72
CA SER A 7 7.31 8.41 8.79
C SER A 7 8.48 7.52 9.18
N GLN A 8 8.32 6.21 9.03
CA GLN A 8 9.38 5.24 9.27
C GLN A 8 10.48 5.22 8.19
N GLN A 9 10.30 5.97 7.08
CA GLN A 9 11.22 6.02 5.94
C GLN A 9 11.02 7.30 5.14
N PHE A 10 12.04 7.69 4.36
CA PHE A 10 11.87 8.73 3.34
C PHE A 10 10.99 8.21 2.20
N PRO A 11 9.86 8.90 1.90
CA PRO A 11 8.86 8.33 0.99
C PRO A 11 9.14 8.55 -0.50
N PHE A 12 10.20 9.28 -0.84
CA PHE A 12 10.56 9.57 -2.22
C PHE A 12 11.81 8.77 -2.65
N PRO A 13 11.88 8.28 -3.92
CA PRO A 13 10.80 8.25 -4.90
C PRO A 13 9.69 7.28 -4.51
N GLU A 14 8.49 7.52 -5.04
CA GLU A 14 7.24 6.80 -4.75
C GLU A 14 7.17 5.44 -5.47
N ILE A 15 8.03 4.49 -5.05
CA ILE A 15 8.24 3.22 -5.77
C ILE A 15 7.44 2.02 -5.24
N ASP A 16 6.87 2.13 -4.05
CA ASP A 16 6.05 1.08 -3.44
C ASP A 16 4.83 1.69 -2.73
N GLY A 17 3.83 0.84 -2.43
CA GLY A 17 2.55 1.29 -1.89
C GLY A 17 2.67 2.07 -0.57
N GLY A 18 3.61 1.70 0.29
CA GLY A 18 3.84 2.42 1.54
C GLY A 18 4.37 3.84 1.30
N LYS A 19 5.40 3.95 0.45
CA LYS A 19 5.99 5.25 0.07
C LYS A 19 4.99 6.13 -0.68
N ILE A 20 4.25 5.56 -1.62
CA ILE A 20 3.19 6.27 -2.36
C ILE A 20 2.18 6.88 -1.37
N GLY A 21 1.73 6.10 -0.37
CA GLY A 21 0.79 6.58 0.63
C GLY A 21 1.33 7.76 1.44
N ILE A 22 2.50 7.61 2.03
CA ILE A 22 3.14 8.62 2.88
C ILE A 22 3.40 9.92 2.08
N ALA A 23 3.97 9.80 0.87
CA ALA A 23 4.29 10.94 0.02
C ALA A 23 3.03 11.73 -0.39
N ASN A 24 1.96 11.02 -0.76
CA ASN A 24 0.74 11.70 -1.20
C ASN A 24 -0.03 12.33 -0.04
N ILE A 25 -0.03 11.74 1.17
CA ILE A 25 -0.54 12.42 2.36
C ILE A 25 0.22 13.73 2.60
N TYR A 26 1.55 13.70 2.54
CA TYR A 26 2.40 14.88 2.69
C TYR A 26 2.06 15.98 1.68
N LYS A 27 2.01 15.61 0.40
CA LYS A 27 1.71 16.55 -0.70
C LYS A 27 0.31 17.15 -0.60
N GLU A 28 -0.70 16.32 -0.37
CA GLU A 28 -2.09 16.77 -0.38
C GLU A 28 -2.43 17.61 0.87
N LEU A 29 -1.87 17.30 2.05
CA LEU A 29 -2.01 18.16 3.23
C LEU A 29 -1.40 19.54 2.97
N ALA A 30 -0.25 19.61 2.30
CA ALA A 30 0.37 20.88 1.90
C ALA A 30 -0.51 21.66 0.88
N LYS A 31 -1.04 20.98 -0.15
CA LYS A 31 -1.98 21.59 -1.11
C LYS A 31 -3.23 22.17 -0.46
N LYS A 32 -3.69 21.58 0.66
CA LYS A 32 -4.81 22.09 1.45
C LYS A 32 -4.42 23.27 2.36
N GLY A 33 -3.22 23.83 2.20
CA GLY A 33 -2.75 25.00 2.94
C GLY A 33 -2.23 24.69 4.34
N SER A 34 -1.86 23.43 4.64
CA SER A 34 -1.16 23.10 5.87
C SER A 34 0.35 23.34 5.72
N GLU A 35 0.99 23.84 6.77
CA GLU A 35 2.43 23.81 6.90
C GLU A 35 2.84 22.43 7.42
N VAL A 36 3.34 21.56 6.52
CA VAL A 36 3.69 20.18 6.88
C VAL A 36 5.19 20.06 7.08
N THR A 37 5.58 19.48 8.21
CA THR A 37 6.95 19.04 8.49
C THR A 37 6.98 17.53 8.49
N LEU A 38 7.65 16.91 7.51
CA LEU A 38 7.84 15.47 7.42
C LEU A 38 9.10 15.07 8.18
N LEU A 39 8.93 14.39 9.32
CA LEU A 39 10.00 13.74 10.06
C LEU A 39 10.08 12.28 9.64
N TYR A 40 11.26 11.84 9.17
CA TYR A 40 11.45 10.49 8.67
C TYR A 40 12.75 9.86 9.14
N TYR A 41 12.75 8.53 9.26
CA TYR A 41 13.95 7.76 9.52
C TYR A 41 14.69 7.46 8.21
N ASN A 42 16.02 7.51 8.27
CA ASN A 42 16.86 7.18 7.14
C ASN A 42 18.22 6.61 7.59
N ASP A 43 18.69 5.57 6.89
CA ASP A 43 20.00 4.94 7.08
C ASP A 43 20.81 4.84 5.76
N THR A 44 20.36 5.56 4.71
CA THR A 44 20.96 5.54 3.37
C THR A 44 21.26 6.95 2.88
N ILE A 45 21.99 7.07 1.80
CA ILE A 45 22.20 8.34 1.11
C ILE A 45 20.95 8.63 0.25
N ILE A 46 20.37 9.82 0.41
CA ILE A 46 19.26 10.31 -0.39
C ILE A 46 19.82 11.21 -1.49
N ASP A 47 19.34 11.02 -2.72
CA ASP A 47 19.63 11.92 -3.83
C ASP A 47 19.14 13.34 -3.51
N GLN A 48 20.02 14.31 -3.62
CA GLN A 48 19.72 15.72 -3.31
C GLN A 48 18.64 16.33 -4.22
N LYS A 49 18.53 15.87 -5.47
CA LYS A 49 17.48 16.31 -6.39
C LYS A 49 16.11 15.87 -5.89
N ILE A 50 16.00 14.59 -5.48
CA ILE A 50 14.76 14.03 -4.93
C ILE A 50 14.38 14.70 -3.60
N LYS A 51 15.38 15.03 -2.77
CA LYS A 51 15.15 15.76 -1.52
C LYS A 51 14.60 17.16 -1.76
N LYS A 52 15.19 17.92 -2.70
CA LYS A 52 14.69 19.25 -3.10
C LYS A 52 13.28 19.20 -3.68
N GLU A 53 12.95 18.17 -4.46
CA GLU A 53 11.58 18.00 -4.95
C GLU A 53 10.57 17.80 -3.79
N ALA A 54 10.95 17.05 -2.76
CA ALA A 54 10.11 16.88 -1.58
C ALA A 54 9.97 18.16 -0.76
N GLU A 55 11.00 18.99 -0.68
CA GLU A 55 11.00 20.30 0.01
C GLU A 55 10.02 21.32 -0.61
N ASN A 56 9.59 21.15 -1.86
CA ASN A 56 8.55 21.97 -2.49
C ASN A 56 7.17 21.85 -1.80
N TYR A 57 6.95 20.79 -1.01
CA TYR A 57 5.68 20.55 -0.33
C TYR A 57 5.71 20.90 1.15
N GLY A 58 6.88 21.12 1.75
CA GLY A 58 7.00 21.46 3.17
C GLY A 58 8.40 21.17 3.72
N ASN A 59 8.51 21.25 5.05
CA ASN A 59 9.79 21.06 5.73
C ASN A 59 10.14 19.58 5.88
N LEU A 60 11.43 19.25 5.87
CA LEU A 60 11.96 17.91 6.07
C LEU A 60 12.84 17.86 7.33
N ILE A 61 12.63 16.84 8.16
CA ILE A 61 13.52 16.50 9.29
C ILE A 61 13.98 15.06 9.13
N GLU A 62 15.25 14.90 8.86
CA GLU A 62 15.88 13.58 8.74
C GLU A 62 16.42 13.11 10.09
N ILE A 63 16.01 11.92 10.51
CA ILE A 63 16.55 11.25 11.69
C ILE A 63 17.38 10.05 11.22
N LYS A 64 18.68 10.08 11.42
CA LYS A 64 19.56 8.95 11.11
C LYS A 64 19.23 7.77 12.02
N HIS A 65 18.53 6.79 11.49
CA HIS A 65 18.09 5.61 12.21
C HIS A 65 17.82 4.43 11.28
N SER A 66 18.41 3.27 11.60
CA SER A 66 18.17 2.04 10.85
C SER A 66 17.06 1.21 11.46
N ILE A 67 16.07 0.86 10.64
CA ILE A 67 14.95 -0.03 11.00
C ILE A 67 15.21 -1.50 10.65
N LYS A 68 16.45 -1.86 10.24
CA LYS A 68 16.83 -3.23 9.92
C LYS A 68 16.81 -4.13 11.15
N ASN A 69 16.40 -5.38 10.97
CA ASN A 69 16.48 -6.40 12.01
C ASN A 69 17.93 -6.88 12.16
N THR A 70 18.62 -6.45 13.22
CA THR A 70 19.93 -6.98 13.55
C THR A 70 19.83 -8.26 14.36
N LYS A 71 20.87 -9.12 14.32
CA LYS A 71 20.94 -10.34 15.14
C LYS A 71 20.70 -10.05 16.62
N PHE A 72 21.28 -8.94 17.13
CA PHE A 72 21.09 -8.49 18.52
C PHE A 72 19.64 -8.13 18.85
N ARG A 73 18.94 -7.39 17.95
CA ARG A 73 17.52 -7.07 18.13
C ARG A 73 16.65 -8.31 18.14
N ILE A 74 16.94 -9.28 17.27
CA ILE A 74 16.24 -10.56 17.21
C ILE A 74 16.44 -11.33 18.52
N LEU A 75 17.68 -11.51 18.94
CA LEU A 75 18.00 -12.22 20.19
C LEU A 75 17.32 -11.58 21.39
N LYS A 76 17.42 -10.26 21.54
CA LYS A 76 16.74 -9.53 22.61
C LYS A 76 15.22 -9.71 22.59
N SER A 77 14.60 -9.78 21.41
CA SER A 77 13.15 -9.96 21.27
C SER A 77 12.67 -11.36 21.64
N ILE A 78 13.57 -12.35 21.78
CA ILE A 78 13.22 -13.69 22.26
C ILE A 78 12.95 -13.67 23.77
N PHE A 79 13.73 -12.90 24.52
CA PHE A 79 13.66 -12.85 25.97
C PHE A 79 12.79 -11.71 26.51
N ASP A 80 12.41 -10.77 25.65
CA ASP A 80 11.69 -9.56 26.02
C ASP A 80 10.22 -9.66 25.63
N ASN A 81 9.37 -8.94 26.37
CA ASN A 81 7.92 -8.85 26.10
C ASN A 81 7.55 -7.72 25.14
N LYS A 82 8.54 -7.01 24.55
CA LYS A 82 8.28 -6.00 23.52
C LYS A 82 8.51 -6.59 22.12
N PRO A 83 7.52 -6.50 21.20
CA PRO A 83 7.66 -7.03 19.85
C PRO A 83 8.81 -6.35 19.10
N ILE A 84 9.55 -7.12 18.30
CA ILE A 84 10.69 -6.63 17.50
C ILE A 84 10.27 -5.50 16.55
N TYR A 85 9.05 -5.55 16.06
CA TYR A 85 8.46 -4.52 15.20
C TYR A 85 8.48 -3.14 15.85
N LEU A 86 8.01 -3.01 17.09
CA LEU A 86 8.03 -1.72 17.81
C LEU A 86 9.44 -1.34 18.27
N ARG A 87 10.23 -2.32 18.71
CA ARG A 87 11.59 -2.10 19.19
C ARG A 87 12.51 -1.45 18.15
N LYS A 88 12.34 -1.78 16.88
CA LYS A 88 13.18 -1.20 15.82
C LYS A 88 12.78 0.23 15.44
N HIS A 89 11.59 0.69 15.85
CA HIS A 89 11.06 2.01 15.50
C HIS A 89 11.10 3.02 16.65
N PHE A 90 11.32 2.56 17.89
CA PHE A 90 11.36 3.45 19.06
C PHE A 90 12.41 3.03 20.09
N SER A 91 13.16 4.03 20.58
CA SER A 91 14.03 3.95 21.77
C SER A 91 14.13 5.32 22.43
N ASN A 92 14.51 5.34 23.73
CA ASN A 92 14.65 6.60 24.46
C ASN A 92 15.75 7.51 23.85
N SER A 93 16.84 6.94 23.31
CA SER A 93 17.87 7.73 22.63
C SER A 93 17.37 8.35 21.34
N LEU A 94 16.61 7.58 20.54
CA LEU A 94 15.93 8.08 19.32
C LEU A 94 14.96 9.20 19.67
N PHE A 95 14.15 9.03 20.72
CA PHE A 95 13.20 10.02 21.17
C PHE A 95 13.89 11.35 21.58
N LYS A 96 14.99 11.29 22.34
CA LYS A 96 15.78 12.48 22.70
C LYS A 96 16.31 13.20 21.45
N ASN A 97 16.79 12.46 20.45
CA ASN A 97 17.24 13.04 19.19
C ASN A 97 16.07 13.73 18.46
N VAL A 98 14.92 13.08 18.34
CA VAL A 98 13.73 13.70 17.73
C VAL A 98 13.36 14.99 18.45
N LEU A 99 13.29 14.99 19.78
CA LEU A 99 12.97 16.18 20.57
C LEU A 99 13.94 17.34 20.32
N SER A 100 15.25 17.05 20.20
CA SER A 100 16.24 18.09 19.89
C SER A 100 16.01 18.76 18.53
N GLN A 101 15.55 18.02 17.54
CA GLN A 101 15.30 18.51 16.18
C GLN A 101 14.01 19.34 16.06
N ILE A 102 13.05 19.13 16.97
CA ILE A 102 11.75 19.85 16.93
C ILE A 102 11.60 20.90 18.02
N LYS A 103 12.58 21.06 18.93
CA LYS A 103 12.53 21.90 20.14
C LYS A 103 12.03 23.34 19.90
N ASN A 104 12.42 23.94 18.78
CA ASN A 104 12.11 25.34 18.42
C ASN A 104 10.98 25.45 17.40
N LYS A 105 10.26 24.37 17.13
CA LYS A 105 9.16 24.33 16.15
C LYS A 105 7.83 24.22 16.89
N LYS A 106 6.80 24.84 16.31
CA LYS A 106 5.43 24.77 16.85
C LYS A 106 4.59 23.92 15.91
N PHE A 107 3.86 22.99 16.47
CA PHE A 107 2.92 22.12 15.75
C PHE A 107 1.54 22.22 16.39
N ASP A 108 0.51 22.04 15.58
CA ASP A 108 -0.88 22.01 16.04
C ASP A 108 -1.37 20.57 16.15
N ILE A 109 -0.78 19.65 15.38
CA ILE A 109 -1.17 18.22 15.36
C ILE A 109 0.00 17.33 14.92
N ILE A 110 -0.02 16.07 15.36
CA ILE A 110 0.90 15.03 14.92
C ILE A 110 0.12 14.02 14.07
N HIS A 111 0.58 13.78 12.84
CA HIS A 111 0.11 12.70 11.98
C HIS A 111 1.12 11.56 11.96
N ALA A 112 0.80 10.44 12.60
CA ALA A 112 1.60 9.22 12.50
C ALA A 112 1.17 8.43 11.25
N ASP A 113 2.03 8.32 10.28
CA ASP A 113 1.74 7.61 9.04
C ASP A 113 2.33 6.20 9.10
N HIS A 114 1.62 5.30 9.69
CA HIS A 114 1.91 3.90 9.98
C HIS A 114 1.99 3.59 11.49
N SER A 115 1.51 2.41 11.92
CA SER A 115 1.56 1.94 13.32
C SER A 115 2.98 1.87 13.89
N ALA A 116 4.00 1.76 13.03
CA ALA A 116 5.41 1.85 13.42
C ALA A 116 5.76 3.16 14.14
N MET A 117 5.06 4.25 13.84
CA MET A 117 5.30 5.58 14.42
C MET A 117 4.42 5.85 15.65
N ALA A 118 3.55 4.90 16.03
CA ALA A 118 2.57 5.11 17.09
C ALA A 118 3.21 5.43 18.45
N GLU A 119 4.23 4.66 18.85
CA GLU A 119 4.91 4.89 20.15
C GLU A 119 5.63 6.25 20.18
N LEU A 120 6.22 6.68 19.07
CA LEU A 120 6.82 8.02 18.95
C LEU A 120 5.77 9.12 19.08
N ALA A 121 4.67 9.01 18.34
CA ALA A 121 3.57 10.00 18.37
C ALA A 121 2.97 10.16 19.76
N ILE A 122 2.71 9.05 20.48
CA ILE A 122 2.17 9.05 21.84
C ILE A 122 3.13 9.74 22.82
N ASN A 123 4.42 9.46 22.72
CA ASN A 123 5.41 10.11 23.58
C ASN A 123 5.58 11.61 23.28
N LEU A 124 5.48 12.01 22.00
CA LEU A 124 5.46 13.41 21.60
C LEU A 124 4.19 14.13 22.08
N LYS A 125 3.00 13.49 21.99
CA LYS A 125 1.74 14.03 22.53
C LYS A 125 1.88 14.43 23.99
N LYS A 126 2.51 13.57 24.82
CA LYS A 126 2.70 13.83 26.26
C LYS A 126 3.55 15.06 26.55
N ILE A 127 4.49 15.42 25.67
CA ILE A 127 5.39 16.57 25.85
C ILE A 127 4.83 17.83 25.20
N LEU A 128 4.29 17.71 23.97
CA LEU A 128 3.82 18.86 23.20
C LEU A 128 2.38 19.26 23.55
N ASN A 129 1.65 18.37 24.20
CA ASN A 129 0.22 18.54 24.57
C ASN A 129 -0.66 18.94 23.39
N ILE A 130 -0.51 18.25 22.26
CA ILE A 130 -1.27 18.47 21.04
C ILE A 130 -1.91 17.15 20.57
N PRO A 131 -3.05 17.20 19.83
CA PRO A 131 -3.72 15.99 19.35
C PRO A 131 -2.88 15.19 18.35
N ILE A 132 -3.17 13.88 18.29
CA ILE A 132 -2.48 12.94 17.41
C ILE A 132 -3.46 12.11 16.58
N GLY A 133 -3.16 11.93 15.29
CA GLY A 133 -3.86 11.01 14.40
C GLY A 133 -2.94 9.89 13.93
N LEU A 134 -3.49 8.69 13.75
CA LEU A 134 -2.76 7.53 13.23
C LEU A 134 -3.43 7.03 11.96
N ARG A 135 -2.68 7.00 10.87
CA ARG A 135 -3.08 6.31 9.64
C ARG A 135 -2.56 4.88 9.66
N LEU A 136 -3.49 3.93 9.63
CA LEU A 136 -3.20 2.50 9.68
C LEU A 136 -3.13 1.95 8.25
N HIS A 137 -1.91 1.64 7.79
CA HIS A 137 -1.72 0.98 6.47
C HIS A 137 -2.24 -0.45 6.48
N ASN A 138 -2.20 -1.10 7.64
CA ASN A 138 -2.72 -2.43 7.94
C ASN A 138 -2.88 -2.57 9.45
N ILE A 139 -3.57 -3.60 9.87
CA ILE A 139 -3.45 -4.14 11.23
C ILE A 139 -2.24 -5.08 11.23
N GLU A 140 -1.11 -4.60 11.72
CA GLU A 140 0.21 -5.22 11.52
C GLU A 140 0.30 -6.64 12.10
N TRP A 141 -0.29 -6.90 13.27
CA TRP A 141 -0.24 -8.23 13.86
C TRP A 141 -0.89 -9.30 12.98
N LYS A 142 -1.91 -8.95 12.19
CA LYS A 142 -2.57 -9.87 11.25
C LYS A 142 -1.62 -10.34 10.16
N ILE A 143 -0.74 -9.46 9.67
CA ILE A 143 0.27 -9.80 8.66
C ILE A 143 1.26 -10.81 9.24
N TRP A 144 1.74 -10.57 10.47
CA TRP A 144 2.64 -11.48 11.15
C TRP A 144 2.00 -12.83 11.44
N TYR A 145 0.70 -12.82 11.79
CA TYR A 145 -0.06 -14.04 12.03
C TYR A 145 -0.21 -14.86 10.76
N ARG A 146 -0.67 -14.25 9.64
CA ARG A 146 -0.77 -14.91 8.33
C ARG A 146 0.58 -15.48 7.88
N TYR A 147 1.67 -14.74 8.08
CA TYR A 147 3.01 -15.24 7.77
C TYR A 147 3.40 -16.45 8.64
N ALA A 148 3.00 -16.49 9.92
CA ALA A 148 3.22 -17.65 10.75
C ALA A 148 2.45 -18.88 10.23
N GLU A 149 1.19 -18.71 9.83
CA GLU A 149 0.36 -19.81 9.28
C GLU A 149 1.00 -20.45 8.03
N GLU A 150 1.65 -19.65 7.16
CA GLU A 150 2.39 -20.18 6.01
C GLU A 150 3.59 -21.06 6.40
N LEU A 151 4.23 -20.78 7.54
CA LEU A 151 5.36 -21.56 8.03
C LEU A 151 4.95 -22.91 8.62
N GLN A 152 3.68 -23.06 9.01
CA GLN A 152 3.03 -24.25 9.58
C GLN A 152 3.68 -24.78 10.87
N SER A 153 5.01 -24.91 10.95
CA SER A 153 5.70 -25.50 12.10
C SER A 153 7.17 -25.04 12.22
N GLY A 154 7.86 -25.50 13.28
CA GLY A 154 9.28 -25.27 13.49
C GLY A 154 9.61 -24.05 14.36
N PHE A 155 10.91 -23.83 14.59
CA PHE A 155 11.38 -22.71 15.42
C PHE A 155 10.98 -21.33 14.89
N LYS A 156 11.03 -21.15 13.58
CA LYS A 156 10.65 -19.89 12.94
C LYS A 156 9.15 -19.62 13.15
N TYR A 157 8.28 -20.62 12.99
CA TYR A 157 6.87 -20.53 13.29
C TYR A 157 6.64 -20.08 14.76
N LYS A 158 7.24 -20.78 15.72
CA LYS A 158 7.10 -20.47 17.16
C LYS A 158 7.53 -19.05 17.49
N TYR A 159 8.60 -18.58 16.86
CA TYR A 159 9.07 -17.19 17.03
C TYR A 159 8.09 -16.18 16.42
N ILE A 160 7.69 -16.36 15.17
CA ILE A 160 6.81 -15.42 14.48
C ILE A 160 5.43 -15.36 15.12
N ILE A 161 4.83 -16.49 15.50
CA ILE A 161 3.51 -16.49 16.17
C ILE A 161 3.56 -15.82 17.55
N ARG A 162 4.67 -15.97 18.30
CA ARG A 162 4.89 -15.24 19.54
C ARG A 162 4.99 -13.74 19.28
N GLN A 163 5.75 -13.31 18.26
CA GLN A 163 5.86 -11.90 17.88
C GLN A 163 4.51 -11.32 17.45
N ALA A 164 3.70 -12.07 16.69
CA ALA A 164 2.36 -11.67 16.31
C ALA A 164 1.44 -11.45 17.53
N ARG A 165 1.47 -12.36 18.51
CA ARG A 165 0.68 -12.23 19.76
C ARG A 165 1.12 -11.02 20.59
N LEU A 166 2.41 -10.80 20.73
CA LEU A 166 2.93 -9.62 21.42
C LEU A 166 2.53 -8.33 20.69
N LEU A 167 2.69 -8.32 19.35
CA LEU A 167 2.34 -7.17 18.53
C LEU A 167 0.84 -6.84 18.64
N LYS A 168 -0.03 -7.87 18.61
CA LYS A 168 -1.47 -7.69 18.81
C LYS A 168 -1.76 -6.92 20.09
N LYS A 169 -1.25 -7.40 21.23
CA LYS A 169 -1.46 -6.76 22.52
C LYS A 169 -1.01 -5.29 22.51
N PHE A 170 0.21 -5.03 22.02
CA PHE A 170 0.74 -3.66 22.01
C PHE A 170 0.01 -2.75 21.02
N GLU A 171 -0.30 -3.24 19.81
CA GLU A 171 -0.99 -2.45 18.81
C GLU A 171 -2.38 -2.06 19.27
N GLU A 172 -3.16 -2.99 19.86
CA GLU A 172 -4.50 -2.74 20.38
C GLU A 172 -4.50 -1.76 21.59
N GLU A 173 -3.43 -1.71 22.39
CA GLU A 173 -3.27 -0.75 23.48
C GLU A 173 -2.82 0.64 22.99
N LEU A 174 -1.91 0.67 22.00
CA LEU A 174 -1.37 1.93 21.47
C LEU A 174 -2.43 2.73 20.69
N ILE A 175 -3.24 2.05 19.86
CA ILE A 175 -4.25 2.73 19.03
C ILE A 175 -5.32 3.46 19.88
N LYS A 176 -5.64 2.98 21.08
CA LYS A 176 -6.60 3.61 22.00
C LYS A 176 -6.15 4.98 22.54
N GLN A 177 -4.87 5.33 22.37
CA GLN A 177 -4.30 6.58 22.85
C GLN A 177 -4.35 7.71 21.80
N PHE A 178 -4.84 7.40 20.60
CA PHE A 178 -4.97 8.37 19.51
C PHE A 178 -6.32 9.09 19.56
N ASP A 179 -6.30 10.37 19.19
CA ASP A 179 -7.51 11.20 19.13
C ASP A 179 -8.36 10.90 17.89
N VAL A 180 -7.72 10.38 16.84
CA VAL A 180 -8.39 9.87 15.63
C VAL A 180 -7.54 8.80 14.94
N LEU A 181 -8.21 7.80 14.41
CA LEU A 181 -7.61 6.71 13.62
C LEU A 181 -8.13 6.73 12.18
N PHE A 182 -7.24 6.50 11.24
CA PHE A 182 -7.53 6.47 9.81
C PHE A 182 -7.24 5.08 9.23
N PRO A 183 -8.14 4.09 9.38
CA PRO A 183 -8.02 2.83 8.66
C PRO A 183 -8.16 3.05 7.16
N ILE A 184 -7.45 2.25 6.35
CA ILE A 184 -7.50 2.37 4.89
C ILE A 184 -8.46 1.37 4.24
N THR A 185 -8.92 0.33 4.95
CA THR A 185 -9.87 -0.67 4.46
C THR A 185 -11.12 -0.75 5.33
N ASN A 186 -12.26 -1.15 4.76
CA ASN A 186 -13.47 -1.45 5.53
C ASN A 186 -13.27 -2.62 6.49
N ILE A 187 -12.45 -3.59 6.14
CA ILE A 187 -12.12 -4.74 6.99
C ILE A 187 -11.41 -4.29 8.26
N ASP A 188 -10.46 -3.36 8.13
CA ASP A 188 -9.76 -2.80 9.28
C ASP A 188 -10.66 -1.87 10.08
N LEU A 189 -11.52 -1.10 9.42
CA LEU A 189 -12.53 -0.25 10.08
C LEU A 189 -13.45 -1.08 10.97
N GLU A 190 -14.03 -2.15 10.45
CA GLU A 190 -14.91 -3.03 11.22
C GLU A 190 -14.17 -3.76 12.37
N TYR A 191 -12.94 -4.19 12.12
CA TYR A 191 -12.10 -4.75 13.19
C TYR A 191 -11.90 -3.74 14.34
N LEU A 192 -11.59 -2.49 14.04
CA LEU A 192 -11.37 -1.44 15.04
C LEU A 192 -12.65 -1.07 15.78
N LYS A 193 -13.80 -0.99 15.11
CA LYS A 193 -15.11 -0.80 15.73
C LYS A 193 -15.44 -1.91 16.74
N ASN A 194 -15.14 -3.16 16.36
CA ASN A 194 -15.38 -4.32 17.23
C ASN A 194 -14.39 -4.37 18.41
N LEU A 195 -13.18 -3.83 18.23
CA LEU A 195 -12.18 -3.76 19.29
C LEU A 195 -12.58 -2.76 20.40
N ASP A 196 -13.03 -1.58 19.99
CA ASP A 196 -13.54 -0.56 20.92
C ASP A 196 -14.47 0.42 20.17
N PRO A 197 -15.80 0.37 20.43
CA PRO A 197 -16.76 1.26 19.78
C PRO A 197 -16.57 2.76 20.07
N LYS A 198 -15.74 3.12 21.07
CA LYS A 198 -15.45 4.52 21.41
C LYS A 198 -14.33 5.13 20.58
N LEU A 199 -13.63 4.35 19.77
CA LEU A 199 -12.58 4.85 18.91
C LEU A 199 -13.14 5.84 17.89
N ASN A 200 -12.47 6.97 17.74
CA ASN A 200 -12.80 7.94 16.69
C ASN A 200 -12.18 7.46 15.39
N LEU A 201 -13.01 6.89 14.52
CA LEU A 201 -12.60 6.22 13.28
C LEU A 201 -13.08 7.01 12.06
N VAL A 202 -12.16 7.33 11.18
CA VAL A 202 -12.46 7.99 9.90
C VAL A 202 -11.76 7.22 8.76
N MET A 203 -12.56 6.61 7.88
CA MET A 203 -12.04 5.87 6.75
C MET A 203 -11.26 6.77 5.79
N ALA A 204 -9.94 6.54 5.63
CA ALA A 204 -9.07 7.27 4.73
C ALA A 204 -8.26 6.29 3.85
N SER A 205 -8.89 5.78 2.80
CA SER A 205 -8.34 4.76 1.90
C SER A 205 -7.06 5.20 1.19
N ALA A 206 -6.35 4.24 0.60
CA ALA A 206 -5.35 4.58 -0.40
C ALA A 206 -6.00 5.31 -1.59
N GLY A 207 -5.22 6.07 -2.35
CA GLY A 207 -5.70 6.82 -3.50
C GLY A 207 -4.80 6.66 -4.72
N VAL A 208 -5.27 7.19 -5.83
CA VAL A 208 -4.52 7.35 -7.09
C VAL A 208 -4.50 8.83 -7.47
N ASP A 209 -3.36 9.30 -7.98
CA ASP A 209 -3.26 10.59 -8.66
C ASP A 209 -3.81 10.42 -10.08
N VAL A 210 -5.11 10.65 -10.24
CA VAL A 210 -5.83 10.44 -11.51
C VAL A 210 -5.46 11.43 -12.62
N GLU A 211 -4.74 12.50 -12.29
CA GLU A 211 -4.20 13.44 -13.27
C GLU A 211 -2.90 12.91 -13.89
N LYS A 212 -2.10 12.21 -13.10
CA LYS A 212 -0.88 11.55 -13.57
C LYS A 212 -1.16 10.17 -14.14
N VAL A 213 -2.05 9.39 -13.48
CA VAL A 213 -2.43 8.03 -13.90
C VAL A 213 -3.70 8.10 -14.73
N LYS A 214 -3.53 8.37 -16.02
CA LYS A 214 -4.61 8.44 -17.00
C LYS A 214 -4.18 7.86 -18.33
N PRO A 215 -5.12 7.25 -19.09
CA PRO A 215 -4.78 6.68 -20.39
C PRO A 215 -4.28 7.75 -21.36
N ILE A 216 -3.29 7.40 -22.13
CA ILE A 216 -2.81 8.16 -23.28
C ILE A 216 -3.40 7.59 -24.58
N LYS A 217 -3.49 8.42 -25.61
CA LYS A 217 -4.01 8.01 -26.91
C LYS A 217 -3.01 7.07 -27.60
N ILE A 218 -3.27 5.77 -27.53
CA ILE A 218 -2.49 4.70 -28.16
C ILE A 218 -3.44 3.58 -28.60
N GLU A 219 -3.09 2.87 -29.66
CA GLU A 219 -3.86 1.72 -30.11
C GLU A 219 -3.79 0.59 -29.07
N LYS A 220 -4.96 0.14 -28.61
CA LYS A 220 -5.06 -0.97 -27.66
C LYS A 220 -4.89 -2.31 -28.37
N ASN A 221 -4.09 -3.19 -27.80
CA ASN A 221 -4.06 -4.59 -28.20
C ASN A 221 -5.19 -5.35 -27.49
N PRO A 222 -6.24 -5.78 -28.20
CA PRO A 222 -7.41 -6.43 -27.60
C PRO A 222 -7.09 -7.75 -26.90
N PHE A 223 -5.96 -8.37 -27.20
CA PHE A 223 -5.52 -9.66 -26.67
C PHE A 223 -4.41 -9.53 -25.62
N GLU A 224 -4.06 -8.31 -25.20
CA GLU A 224 -3.01 -8.10 -24.23
C GLU A 224 -3.55 -8.03 -22.80
N LEU A 225 -3.16 -9.01 -22.01
CA LEU A 225 -3.28 -9.03 -20.57
C LEU A 225 -2.02 -8.39 -19.96
N ILE A 226 -2.16 -7.65 -18.86
CA ILE A 226 -1.02 -7.01 -18.21
C ILE A 226 -1.10 -7.14 -16.70
N ILE A 227 0.07 -7.24 -16.08
CA ILE A 227 0.27 -7.01 -14.65
C ILE A 227 1.49 -6.12 -14.42
N ALA A 228 1.33 -5.11 -13.56
CA ALA A 228 2.41 -4.29 -13.05
C ALA A 228 2.52 -4.48 -11.54
N THR A 229 3.65 -5.02 -11.06
CA THR A 229 3.83 -5.35 -9.64
C THR A 229 5.30 -5.31 -9.22
N THR A 230 5.58 -5.47 -7.93
CA THR A 230 6.94 -5.75 -7.44
C THR A 230 7.12 -7.24 -7.20
N TYR A 231 8.22 -7.79 -7.70
CA TYR A 231 8.53 -9.21 -7.59
C TYR A 231 9.38 -9.57 -6.36
N ARG A 232 9.53 -8.65 -5.43
CA ARG A 232 10.15 -8.91 -4.11
C ARG A 232 9.30 -9.80 -3.20
N TRP A 233 7.99 -9.79 -3.43
CA TRP A 233 7.04 -10.57 -2.65
C TRP A 233 6.76 -11.89 -3.33
N ILE A 234 7.08 -12.99 -2.66
CA ILE A 234 6.92 -14.35 -3.17
C ILE A 234 5.48 -14.64 -3.63
N HIS A 235 4.48 -14.05 -2.95
CA HIS A 235 3.06 -14.23 -3.29
C HIS A 235 2.70 -13.72 -4.69
N ASN A 236 3.32 -12.60 -5.12
CA ASN A 236 3.13 -12.07 -6.48
C ASN A 236 3.72 -13.03 -7.52
N ILE A 237 4.87 -13.64 -7.19
CA ILE A 237 5.54 -14.61 -8.08
C ILE A 237 4.70 -15.88 -8.19
N ASN A 238 4.28 -16.45 -7.06
CA ASN A 238 3.52 -17.71 -7.03
C ASN A 238 2.17 -17.59 -7.76
N GLY A 239 1.45 -16.49 -7.56
CA GLY A 239 0.19 -16.23 -8.26
C GLY A 239 0.37 -16.13 -9.77
N LEU A 240 1.46 -15.50 -10.23
CA LEU A 240 1.77 -15.39 -11.65
C LEU A 240 2.23 -16.73 -12.27
N ILE A 241 3.05 -17.49 -11.57
CA ILE A 241 3.43 -18.84 -12.02
C ILE A 241 2.16 -19.69 -12.19
N TRP A 242 1.28 -19.68 -11.20
CA TRP A 242 0.00 -20.37 -11.28
C TRP A 242 -0.82 -19.92 -12.50
N PHE A 243 -0.93 -18.60 -12.74
CA PHE A 243 -1.66 -18.07 -13.89
C PHE A 243 -1.05 -18.54 -15.23
N ILE A 244 0.27 -18.48 -15.36
CA ILE A 244 0.98 -18.89 -16.57
C ILE A 244 0.85 -20.40 -16.84
N GLU A 245 0.87 -21.21 -15.77
CA GLU A 245 0.82 -22.68 -15.89
C GLU A 245 -0.60 -23.24 -15.98
N LYS A 246 -1.59 -22.60 -15.36
CA LYS A 246 -2.97 -23.12 -15.31
C LYS A 246 -3.95 -22.37 -16.19
N VAL A 247 -3.90 -21.03 -16.22
CA VAL A 247 -4.89 -20.20 -16.94
C VAL A 247 -4.48 -19.92 -18.38
N LEU A 248 -3.24 -19.50 -18.59
CA LEU A 248 -2.77 -19.09 -19.91
C LEU A 248 -2.84 -20.21 -20.97
N PRO A 249 -2.53 -21.50 -20.68
CA PRO A 249 -2.66 -22.58 -21.65
C PRO A 249 -4.11 -22.82 -22.10
N ILE A 250 -5.07 -22.65 -21.21
CA ILE A 250 -6.50 -22.81 -21.53
C ILE A 250 -6.97 -21.66 -22.42
N LEU A 251 -6.55 -20.42 -22.11
CA LEU A 251 -6.83 -19.26 -22.93
C LEU A 251 -6.22 -19.36 -24.32
N LYS A 252 -4.98 -19.87 -24.45
CA LYS A 252 -4.30 -20.03 -25.74
C LYS A 252 -5.00 -20.99 -26.70
N LYS A 253 -5.73 -21.97 -26.18
CA LYS A 253 -6.52 -22.89 -27.03
C LYS A 253 -7.64 -22.16 -27.76
N GLU A 254 -8.25 -21.16 -27.11
CA GLU A 254 -9.35 -20.37 -27.71
C GLU A 254 -8.85 -19.10 -28.42
N ILE A 255 -7.75 -18.50 -27.94
CA ILE A 255 -7.17 -17.25 -28.44
C ILE A 255 -5.66 -17.43 -28.56
N PRO A 256 -5.14 -17.99 -29.66
CA PRO A 256 -3.70 -18.25 -29.85
C PRO A 256 -2.81 -17.01 -29.81
N GLN A 257 -3.37 -15.83 -30.10
CA GLN A 257 -2.69 -14.52 -30.05
C GLN A 257 -2.68 -13.85 -28.69
N ILE A 258 -3.27 -14.48 -27.65
CA ILE A 258 -3.26 -13.92 -26.28
C ILE A 258 -1.82 -13.63 -25.83
N LYS A 259 -1.62 -12.46 -25.26
CA LYS A 259 -0.32 -12.03 -24.73
C LYS A 259 -0.45 -11.62 -23.26
N LEU A 260 0.51 -12.03 -22.45
CA LEU A 260 0.67 -11.60 -21.05
C LEU A 260 1.93 -10.77 -20.93
N THR A 261 1.79 -9.52 -20.50
CA THR A 261 2.90 -8.58 -20.26
C THR A 261 3.15 -8.44 -18.75
N LEU A 262 4.38 -8.72 -18.32
CA LEU A 262 4.84 -8.62 -16.94
C LEU A 262 5.73 -7.40 -16.78
N ILE A 263 5.32 -6.44 -15.95
CA ILE A 263 6.10 -5.22 -15.67
C ILE A 263 6.39 -5.13 -14.16
N GLY A 264 7.59 -4.70 -13.84
CA GLY A 264 7.99 -4.41 -12.49
C GLY A 264 9.44 -4.71 -12.18
N LYS A 265 9.86 -4.27 -11.00
CA LYS A 265 11.23 -4.43 -10.55
C LYS A 265 11.48 -5.83 -10.01
N ASP A 266 12.71 -6.32 -10.24
CA ASP A 266 13.23 -7.56 -9.67
C ASP A 266 12.48 -8.82 -10.18
N ILE A 267 12.12 -8.90 -11.50
CA ILE A 267 11.53 -10.12 -12.07
C ILE A 267 12.54 -11.27 -11.93
N PRO A 268 12.19 -12.35 -11.20
CA PRO A 268 13.10 -13.48 -10.97
C PRO A 268 13.18 -14.41 -12.20
N ASP A 269 14.24 -15.21 -12.24
CA ASP A 269 14.45 -16.20 -13.32
C ASP A 269 13.32 -17.23 -13.39
N SER A 270 12.67 -17.53 -12.27
CA SER A 270 11.49 -18.40 -12.23
C SER A 270 10.31 -17.90 -13.06
N LEU A 271 10.21 -16.59 -13.32
CA LEU A 271 9.24 -15.99 -14.25
C LEU A 271 9.85 -15.74 -15.63
N ARG A 272 11.13 -15.34 -15.71
CA ARG A 272 11.82 -15.10 -16.99
C ARG A 272 11.88 -16.34 -17.88
N LYS A 273 11.95 -17.53 -17.28
CA LYS A 273 11.91 -18.83 -18.03
C LYS A 273 10.66 -19.02 -18.90
N PHE A 274 9.55 -18.31 -18.60
CA PHE A 274 8.32 -18.36 -19.38
C PHE A 274 8.31 -17.39 -20.59
N GLN A 275 9.39 -16.60 -20.79
CA GLN A 275 9.49 -15.70 -21.94
C GLN A 275 9.19 -16.44 -23.23
N SER A 276 8.23 -15.93 -24.01
CA SER A 276 7.74 -16.54 -25.24
C SER A 276 6.94 -15.52 -26.05
N LYS A 277 6.44 -15.90 -27.21
CA LYS A 277 5.53 -15.05 -27.98
C LYS A 277 4.26 -14.63 -27.22
N ASN A 278 3.84 -15.42 -26.23
CA ASN A 278 2.63 -15.18 -25.44
C ASN A 278 2.91 -14.62 -24.03
N VAL A 279 4.16 -14.60 -23.57
CA VAL A 279 4.57 -14.04 -22.27
C VAL A 279 5.77 -13.12 -22.48
N ASP A 280 5.61 -11.85 -22.09
CA ASP A 280 6.64 -10.83 -22.23
C ASP A 280 7.04 -10.28 -20.86
N ALA A 281 8.17 -10.74 -20.34
CA ALA A 281 8.71 -10.33 -19.04
C ALA A 281 9.64 -9.10 -19.22
N ILE A 282 9.04 -7.91 -19.38
CA ILE A 282 9.75 -6.66 -19.70
C ILE A 282 10.69 -6.24 -18.57
N GLY A 283 10.24 -6.32 -17.33
CA GLY A 283 11.03 -5.85 -16.19
C GLY A 283 10.66 -4.44 -15.73
N PHE A 284 11.64 -3.74 -15.16
CA PHE A 284 11.47 -2.35 -14.72
C PHE A 284 11.34 -1.41 -15.93
N VAL A 285 10.40 -0.48 -15.81
CA VAL A 285 10.19 0.60 -16.78
C VAL A 285 10.06 1.93 -16.02
N ASP A 286 10.52 3.02 -16.63
CA ASP A 286 10.42 4.36 -16.03
C ASP A 286 8.96 4.82 -15.91
N SER A 287 8.12 4.43 -16.87
CA SER A 287 6.68 4.71 -16.84
C SER A 287 5.87 3.48 -17.26
N ILE A 288 4.89 3.12 -16.44
CA ILE A 288 3.94 2.04 -16.73
C ILE A 288 2.80 2.52 -17.64
N ILE A 289 2.61 3.84 -17.79
CA ILE A 289 1.45 4.44 -18.49
C ILE A 289 1.31 3.94 -19.94
N PRO A 290 2.36 3.94 -20.79
CA PRO A 290 2.24 3.46 -22.17
C PRO A 290 1.79 2.00 -22.25
N TYR A 291 2.30 1.16 -21.36
CA TYR A 291 1.98 -0.27 -21.34
C TYR A 291 0.55 -0.53 -20.88
N LEU A 292 0.11 0.13 -19.80
CA LEU A 292 -1.27 0.04 -19.33
C LEU A 292 -2.25 0.61 -20.37
N SER A 293 -1.88 1.69 -21.07
CA SER A 293 -2.72 2.26 -22.13
C SER A 293 -2.91 1.34 -23.32
N ARG A 294 -1.86 0.55 -23.69
CA ARG A 294 -1.90 -0.41 -24.79
C ARG A 294 -2.66 -1.69 -24.42
N ALA A 295 -2.58 -2.14 -23.20
CA ALA A 295 -3.23 -3.36 -22.74
C ALA A 295 -4.75 -3.24 -22.71
N SER A 296 -5.43 -4.38 -22.65
CA SER A 296 -6.89 -4.47 -22.65
C SER A 296 -7.49 -4.94 -21.33
N ILE A 297 -6.77 -5.75 -20.57
CA ILE A 297 -7.23 -6.31 -19.29
C ILE A 297 -6.05 -6.34 -18.32
N TYR A 298 -6.27 -5.86 -17.09
CA TYR A 298 -5.33 -6.05 -16.00
C TYR A 298 -5.65 -7.34 -15.23
N ILE A 299 -4.65 -8.13 -14.87
CA ILE A 299 -4.84 -9.33 -14.07
C ILE A 299 -4.15 -9.23 -12.70
N SER A 300 -4.77 -9.79 -11.66
CA SER A 300 -4.19 -9.86 -10.33
C SER A 300 -4.47 -11.21 -9.67
N PRO A 301 -3.74 -12.27 -10.04
CA PRO A 301 -3.92 -13.63 -9.53
C PRO A 301 -3.22 -13.81 -8.17
N LEU A 302 -3.71 -13.16 -7.14
CA LEU A 302 -3.09 -13.10 -5.82
C LEU A 302 -3.88 -13.93 -4.82
N PHE A 303 -3.29 -14.99 -4.24
CA PHE A 303 -3.93 -15.89 -3.30
C PHE A 303 -3.56 -15.64 -1.84
N VAL A 304 -2.56 -14.78 -1.60
CA VAL A 304 -2.11 -14.41 -0.24
C VAL A 304 -1.79 -12.93 -0.21
N GLY A 305 -2.13 -12.26 0.90
CA GLY A 305 -1.80 -10.88 1.13
C GLY A 305 -2.84 -10.16 2.00
N ALA A 306 -2.65 -8.88 2.24
CA ALA A 306 -3.56 -8.01 2.99
C ALA A 306 -3.53 -6.57 2.47
N GLY A 307 -4.59 -5.82 2.72
CA GLY A 307 -4.70 -4.40 2.39
C GLY A 307 -5.01 -4.11 0.91
N ILE A 308 -5.16 -2.84 0.58
CA ILE A 308 -5.50 -2.38 -0.76
C ILE A 308 -4.31 -2.51 -1.72
N ARG A 309 -4.57 -3.07 -2.89
CA ARG A 309 -3.60 -3.18 -3.98
C ARG A 309 -3.64 -1.92 -4.84
N ILE A 310 -2.78 -0.94 -4.53
CA ILE A 310 -2.70 0.34 -5.28
C ILE A 310 -2.56 0.09 -6.78
N LYS A 311 -1.86 -0.97 -7.19
CA LYS A 311 -1.71 -1.32 -8.62
C LYS A 311 -3.01 -1.71 -9.31
N ILE A 312 -3.98 -2.28 -8.59
CA ILE A 312 -5.34 -2.48 -9.11
C ILE A 312 -6.03 -1.11 -9.30
N LEU A 313 -5.94 -0.22 -8.31
CA LEU A 313 -6.51 1.12 -8.42
C LEU A 313 -5.90 1.90 -9.59
N GLU A 314 -4.59 1.83 -9.78
CA GLU A 314 -3.90 2.43 -10.93
C GLU A 314 -4.40 1.85 -12.26
N ALA A 315 -4.56 0.53 -12.36
CA ALA A 315 -5.08 -0.11 -13.56
C ALA A 315 -6.51 0.33 -13.87
N MET A 316 -7.38 0.39 -12.86
CA MET A 316 -8.75 0.89 -12.99
C MET A 316 -8.76 2.37 -13.41
N ALA A 317 -7.88 3.20 -12.86
CA ALA A 317 -7.70 4.60 -13.28
C ALA A 317 -7.26 4.74 -14.74
N MET A 318 -6.56 3.74 -15.29
CA MET A 318 -6.13 3.65 -16.69
C MET A 318 -7.19 3.09 -17.65
N GLU A 319 -8.46 3.02 -17.22
CA GLU A 319 -9.58 2.45 -17.99
C GLU A 319 -9.34 0.98 -18.37
N LEU A 320 -8.70 0.20 -17.49
CA LEU A 320 -8.57 -1.24 -17.64
C LEU A 320 -9.59 -1.95 -16.74
N PRO A 321 -10.45 -2.81 -17.31
CA PRO A 321 -11.14 -3.79 -16.49
C PRO A 321 -10.13 -4.73 -15.85
N VAL A 322 -10.39 -5.11 -14.60
CA VAL A 322 -9.49 -5.93 -13.79
C VAL A 322 -10.12 -7.29 -13.54
N VAL A 323 -9.37 -8.37 -13.77
CA VAL A 323 -9.71 -9.72 -13.33
C VAL A 323 -8.78 -10.10 -12.19
N SER A 324 -9.35 -10.32 -11.01
CA SER A 324 -8.59 -10.54 -9.78
C SER A 324 -9.19 -11.66 -8.92
N THR A 325 -8.37 -12.28 -8.08
CA THR A 325 -8.90 -13.09 -6.97
C THR A 325 -9.59 -12.20 -5.95
N SER A 326 -10.47 -12.76 -5.13
CA SER A 326 -11.07 -12.06 -3.99
C SER A 326 -10.03 -11.48 -3.03
N ILE A 327 -8.91 -12.19 -2.82
CA ILE A 327 -7.78 -11.71 -2.01
C ILE A 327 -7.03 -10.56 -2.73
N GLY A 328 -6.85 -10.66 -4.05
CA GLY A 328 -6.24 -9.57 -4.82
C GLY A 328 -7.07 -8.29 -4.77
N ALA A 329 -8.38 -8.39 -4.77
CA ALA A 329 -9.34 -7.29 -4.71
C ALA A 329 -9.68 -6.81 -3.28
N GLU A 330 -9.06 -7.41 -2.25
CA GLU A 330 -9.36 -7.10 -0.84
C GLU A 330 -9.29 -5.59 -0.55
N GLY A 331 -10.34 -5.05 0.05
CA GLY A 331 -10.45 -3.63 0.41
C GLY A 331 -10.89 -2.69 -0.70
N ILE A 332 -11.18 -3.21 -1.90
CA ILE A 332 -11.73 -2.44 -3.03
C ILE A 332 -13.19 -2.84 -3.21
N PRO A 333 -14.17 -2.03 -2.78
CA PRO A 333 -15.60 -2.37 -2.82
C PRO A 333 -16.22 -2.13 -4.22
N ALA A 334 -15.43 -2.33 -5.26
CA ALA A 334 -15.90 -2.28 -6.64
C ALA A 334 -16.61 -3.58 -7.02
N THR A 335 -17.61 -3.46 -7.86
CA THR A 335 -18.37 -4.58 -8.43
C THR A 335 -17.92 -4.87 -9.86
N GLU A 336 -18.49 -5.91 -10.48
CA GLU A 336 -18.27 -6.20 -11.89
C GLU A 336 -18.66 -5.01 -12.78
N ASN A 337 -19.75 -4.33 -12.47
CA ASN A 337 -20.17 -3.13 -13.21
C ASN A 337 -19.16 -1.97 -13.09
N ASP A 338 -18.39 -1.93 -12.02
CA ASP A 338 -17.29 -1.00 -11.82
C ASP A 338 -15.97 -1.49 -12.46
N GLY A 339 -16.04 -2.55 -13.27
CA GLY A 339 -14.90 -3.09 -14.00
C GLY A 339 -13.93 -3.95 -13.17
N LEU A 340 -14.35 -4.42 -11.98
CA LEU A 340 -13.58 -5.36 -11.16
C LEU A 340 -14.28 -6.73 -11.12
N LEU A 341 -13.72 -7.70 -11.83
CA LEU A 341 -14.26 -9.03 -11.97
C LEU A 341 -13.50 -10.00 -11.06
N ILE A 342 -14.23 -10.76 -10.25
CA ILE A 342 -13.64 -11.73 -9.33
C ILE A 342 -13.53 -13.10 -9.99
N ALA A 343 -12.38 -13.74 -9.82
CA ALA A 343 -12.06 -15.08 -10.30
C ALA A 343 -11.08 -15.76 -9.32
N ASN A 344 -11.44 -16.90 -8.74
CA ASN A 344 -10.66 -17.56 -7.70
C ASN A 344 -10.02 -18.89 -8.15
N ASN A 345 -10.33 -19.33 -9.38
CA ASN A 345 -9.75 -20.53 -9.98
C ASN A 345 -9.51 -20.30 -11.49
N GLU A 346 -8.84 -21.26 -12.12
CA GLU A 346 -8.43 -21.16 -13.52
C GLU A 346 -9.61 -21.06 -14.51
N TYR A 347 -10.74 -21.68 -14.21
CA TYR A 347 -11.92 -21.65 -15.06
C TYR A 347 -12.62 -20.30 -14.98
N GLU A 348 -12.79 -19.76 -13.77
CA GLU A 348 -13.34 -18.42 -13.56
C GLU A 348 -12.48 -17.33 -14.23
N PHE A 349 -11.13 -17.39 -14.05
CA PHE A 349 -10.22 -16.47 -14.77
C PHE A 349 -10.39 -16.56 -16.28
N LYS A 350 -10.45 -17.79 -16.82
CA LYS A 350 -10.70 -18.02 -18.24
C LYS A 350 -12.01 -17.37 -18.68
N GLU A 351 -13.12 -17.65 -17.97
CA GLU A 351 -14.46 -17.14 -18.32
C GLU A 351 -14.49 -15.62 -18.33
N GLN A 352 -13.99 -14.97 -17.27
CA GLN A 352 -14.01 -13.51 -17.17
C GLN A 352 -13.12 -12.86 -18.25
N ILE A 353 -11.95 -13.41 -18.52
CA ILE A 353 -11.07 -12.90 -19.58
C ILE A 353 -11.71 -13.08 -20.96
N LEU A 354 -12.28 -14.25 -21.28
CA LEU A 354 -12.94 -14.50 -22.55
C LEU A 354 -14.16 -13.58 -22.74
N LYS A 355 -14.97 -13.37 -21.71
CA LYS A 355 -16.10 -12.44 -21.71
C LYS A 355 -15.68 -11.04 -22.14
N LEU A 356 -14.56 -10.54 -21.60
CA LEU A 356 -14.02 -9.22 -21.92
C LEU A 356 -13.37 -9.16 -23.31
N ILE A 357 -12.67 -10.21 -23.73
CA ILE A 357 -12.02 -10.23 -25.05
C ILE A 357 -13.04 -10.35 -26.19
N LYS A 358 -14.03 -11.24 -26.05
CA LYS A 358 -15.08 -11.49 -27.05
C LYS A 358 -16.08 -10.33 -27.19
N ASN A 359 -16.21 -9.48 -26.17
CA ASN A 359 -17.13 -8.33 -26.18
C ASN A 359 -16.37 -7.01 -25.97
N GLN A 360 -15.97 -6.40 -27.07
CA GLN A 360 -15.23 -5.13 -27.07
C GLN A 360 -16.03 -3.99 -26.41
N ASN A 361 -17.33 -3.90 -26.65
CA ASN A 361 -18.16 -2.83 -26.10
C ASN A 361 -18.24 -2.94 -24.56
N LEU A 362 -18.45 -4.16 -24.06
CA LEU A 362 -18.47 -4.43 -22.62
C LEU A 362 -17.11 -4.09 -21.98
N ARG A 363 -16.00 -4.50 -22.63
CA ARG A 363 -14.64 -4.21 -22.14
C ARG A 363 -14.39 -2.70 -22.04
N ILE A 364 -14.79 -1.94 -23.05
CA ILE A 364 -14.63 -0.47 -23.05
C ILE A 364 -15.52 0.15 -21.97
N GLN A 365 -16.76 -0.30 -21.85
CA GLN A 365 -17.68 0.19 -20.82
C GLN A 365 -17.13 -0.07 -19.41
N TYR A 366 -16.69 -1.29 -19.13
CA TYR A 366 -16.11 -1.65 -17.83
C TYR A 366 -14.85 -0.85 -17.52
N GLY A 367 -13.99 -0.60 -18.53
CA GLY A 367 -12.84 0.27 -18.37
C GLY A 367 -13.20 1.70 -17.96
N LYS A 368 -14.19 2.31 -18.64
CA LYS A 368 -14.70 3.65 -18.28
C LYS A 368 -15.32 3.67 -16.87
N ASN A 369 -16.11 2.66 -16.55
CA ASN A 369 -16.71 2.53 -15.23
C ASN A 369 -15.64 2.38 -14.14
N ALA A 370 -14.58 1.60 -14.41
CA ALA A 370 -13.44 1.44 -13.50
C ALA A 370 -12.79 2.79 -13.18
N ARG A 371 -12.50 3.60 -14.20
CA ARG A 371 -11.93 4.94 -13.98
C ARG A 371 -12.90 5.84 -13.21
N ASN A 372 -14.17 5.87 -13.55
CA ASN A 372 -15.17 6.66 -12.83
C ASN A 372 -15.27 6.24 -11.36
N PHE A 373 -15.23 4.94 -11.08
CA PHE A 373 -15.21 4.43 -9.71
C PHE A 373 -14.00 4.95 -8.92
N ILE A 374 -12.80 4.94 -9.52
CA ILE A 374 -11.58 5.47 -8.89
C ILE A 374 -11.67 6.98 -8.65
N ILE A 375 -12.11 7.75 -9.65
CA ILE A 375 -12.25 9.21 -9.53
C ILE A 375 -13.18 9.58 -8.37
N ASN A 376 -14.29 8.83 -8.20
CA ASN A 376 -15.31 9.13 -7.19
C ASN A 376 -14.98 8.61 -5.79
N ASN A 377 -14.08 7.60 -5.65
CA ASN A 377 -13.89 6.90 -4.38
C ASN A 377 -12.44 6.82 -3.91
N PHE A 378 -11.46 6.83 -4.82
CA PHE A 378 -10.08 6.47 -4.53
C PHE A 378 -9.05 7.47 -5.06
N THR A 379 -9.32 8.78 -4.92
CA THR A 379 -8.29 9.81 -5.14
C THR A 379 -7.60 10.18 -3.83
N TRP A 380 -6.37 10.64 -3.91
CA TRP A 380 -5.66 11.15 -2.73
C TRP A 380 -6.36 12.36 -2.13
N ASP A 381 -6.95 13.23 -2.96
CA ASP A 381 -7.72 14.38 -2.48
C ASP A 381 -8.90 13.96 -1.58
N ILE A 382 -9.69 12.95 -1.99
CA ILE A 382 -10.81 12.41 -1.19
C ILE A 382 -10.31 11.89 0.16
N SER A 383 -9.24 11.10 0.15
CA SER A 383 -8.67 10.52 1.37
C SER A 383 -8.15 11.58 2.32
N VAL A 384 -7.34 12.52 1.79
CA VAL A 384 -6.71 13.55 2.60
C VAL A 384 -7.70 14.64 3.05
N SER A 385 -8.76 14.90 2.28
CA SER A 385 -9.85 15.77 2.74
C SER A 385 -10.48 15.27 4.02
N LYS A 386 -10.71 13.95 4.15
CA LYS A 386 -11.24 13.35 5.38
C LYS A 386 -10.30 13.50 6.55
N ILE A 387 -8.98 13.30 6.34
CA ILE A 387 -7.96 13.51 7.36
C ILE A 387 -7.93 14.98 7.79
N TYR A 388 -7.86 15.89 6.83
CA TYR A 388 -7.79 17.33 7.05
C TYR A 388 -9.00 17.86 7.84
N GLU A 389 -10.22 17.47 7.45
CA GLU A 389 -11.45 17.88 8.15
C GLU A 389 -11.55 17.27 9.56
N SER A 390 -11.05 16.04 9.75
CA SER A 390 -10.95 15.45 11.10
C SER A 390 -10.02 16.24 12.00
N TYR A 391 -8.89 16.68 11.48
CA TYR A 391 -7.94 17.51 12.22
C TYR A 391 -8.50 18.89 12.56
N LYS A 392 -9.22 19.51 11.64
CA LYS A 392 -9.92 20.78 11.92
C LYS A 392 -10.93 20.66 13.05
N LYS A 393 -11.61 19.49 13.14
CA LYS A 393 -12.56 19.23 14.25
C LYS A 393 -11.86 19.06 15.59
N LEU A 394 -10.67 18.45 15.63
CA LEU A 394 -9.90 18.27 16.86
C LEU A 394 -9.25 19.57 17.38
N LEU A 395 -9.09 20.58 16.52
CA LEU A 395 -8.47 21.87 16.86
C LEU A 395 -9.49 22.97 17.21
N LYS A 396 -10.80 22.68 17.08
CA LYS A 396 -11.89 23.53 17.55
C LYS A 396 -12.21 23.25 19.00
#